data_57663be1ac5e899f96d11425b8e5da70
#
_entry.id   57663be1ac5e899f96d11425b8e5da70
#
_cell.length_a   1.000
_cell.length_b   1.000
_cell.length_c   1.000
_cell.angle_alpha   90.00
_cell.angle_beta   90.00
_cell.angle_gamma   90.00
#
_symmetry.space_group_name_H-M   'P 1'
#
loop_
_entity.id
_entity.type
_entity.pdbx_description
1 polymer ?
#
loop_
_entity_poly.entity_id
_entity_poly.type
_entity_poly.pdbx_seq_one_letter_code
_entity_poly.pdbx_strand_id
1 'polypeptide(L)'
;MKIKLYFENEKAIAKSGIGKALQHQKKALTLNNIDYTTDHRCKHFDVLHVNTVWLASYLEVKKAKRKGKSIVYHAHSTVEDFRNSFAFSNLLIPFYRRWLMKMYGYGDCIVTPTAYSKSLLESYGLKQPIFAISNGI
;
A
#
# COMPACT_ATOMS: atom_id res chain seq x y z
N MET A 1 7.36 -1.05 19.31
CA MET A 1 6.68 -1.38 18.03
C MET A 1 7.61 -1.00 16.89
N LYS A 2 7.86 -1.91 15.97
CA LYS A 2 8.69 -1.69 14.79
C LYS A 2 7.87 -1.88 13.52
N ILE A 3 7.94 -0.91 12.60
CA ILE A 3 7.23 -0.92 11.33
C ILE A 3 8.19 -1.31 10.20
N LYS A 4 7.81 -2.29 9.39
CA LYS A 4 8.49 -2.56 8.12
C LYS A 4 7.75 -1.84 7.00
N LEU A 5 8.37 -0.77 6.47
CA LEU A 5 7.91 -0.09 5.26
C LEU A 5 8.30 -0.91 4.04
N TYR A 6 7.33 -1.40 3.31
CA TYR A 6 7.56 -2.25 2.16
C TYR A 6 7.15 -1.57 0.85
N PHE A 7 8.11 -1.48 -0.05
CA PHE A 7 7.97 -0.99 -1.42
C PHE A 7 8.64 -1.97 -2.35
N GLU A 8 7.87 -2.51 -3.26
CA GLU A 8 8.41 -3.34 -4.33
C GLU A 8 9.11 -2.45 -5.34
N ASN A 9 10.33 -2.83 -5.73
CA ASN A 9 11.12 -2.13 -6.73
C ASN A 9 11.36 -0.64 -6.42
N GLU A 10 11.82 -0.33 -5.21
CA GLU A 10 12.01 1.03 -4.69
C GLU A 10 12.80 1.93 -5.65
N LYS A 11 13.84 1.39 -6.31
CA LYS A 11 14.67 2.15 -7.25
C LYS A 11 13.89 2.65 -8.47
N ALA A 12 12.97 1.83 -8.99
CA ALA A 12 12.16 2.20 -10.14
C ALA A 12 11.12 3.26 -9.81
N ILE A 13 10.59 3.28 -8.58
CA ILE A 13 9.56 4.22 -8.15
C ILE A 13 10.13 5.48 -7.50
N ALA A 14 11.44 5.57 -7.27
CA ALA A 14 12.07 6.67 -6.51
C ALA A 14 11.73 8.07 -7.02
N LYS A 15 11.55 8.22 -8.34
CA LYS A 15 11.18 9.50 -8.99
C LYS A 15 9.66 9.69 -9.17
N SER A 16 8.85 8.71 -8.76
CA SER A 16 7.39 8.77 -8.88
C SER A 16 6.73 9.40 -7.65
N GLY A 17 5.42 9.63 -7.72
CA GLY A 17 4.62 10.07 -6.58
C GLY A 17 4.69 9.10 -5.40
N ILE A 18 4.77 7.78 -5.67
CA ILE A 18 4.93 6.75 -4.63
C ILE A 18 6.30 6.89 -3.95
N GLY A 19 7.34 7.18 -4.70
CA GLY A 19 8.67 7.43 -4.14
C GLY A 19 8.70 8.64 -3.22
N LYS A 20 8.01 9.74 -3.59
CA LYS A 20 7.83 10.90 -2.71
C LYS A 20 7.07 10.53 -1.44
N ALA A 21 5.98 9.78 -1.56
CA ALA A 21 5.21 9.29 -0.41
C ALA A 21 6.08 8.47 0.55
N LEU A 22 6.98 7.63 0.04
CA LEU A 22 7.93 6.88 0.86
C LEU A 22 8.80 7.82 1.70
N GLN A 23 9.36 8.87 1.10
CA GLN A 23 10.19 9.84 1.82
C GLN A 23 9.39 10.56 2.92
N HIS A 24 8.15 10.93 2.63
CA HIS A 24 7.26 11.54 3.63
C HIS A 24 6.92 10.57 4.77
N GLN A 25 6.66 9.29 4.47
CA GLN A 25 6.43 8.27 5.48
C GLN A 25 7.66 8.08 6.39
N LYS A 26 8.85 7.96 5.82
CA LYS A 26 10.11 7.88 6.59
C LYS A 26 10.26 9.07 7.52
N LYS A 27 10.07 10.28 6.98
CA LYS A 27 10.17 11.52 7.77
C LYS A 27 9.14 11.56 8.90
N ALA A 28 7.89 11.19 8.63
CA ALA A 28 6.82 11.18 9.62
C ALA A 28 7.12 10.21 10.77
N LEU A 29 7.60 8.99 10.45
CA LEU A 29 7.97 7.99 11.47
C LEU A 29 9.14 8.47 12.31
N THR A 30 10.16 9.05 11.68
CA THR A 30 11.33 9.61 12.39
C THR A 30 10.92 10.74 13.33
N LEU A 31 10.10 11.69 12.87
CA LEU A 31 9.65 12.83 13.69
C LEU A 31 8.79 12.40 14.89
N ASN A 32 8.10 11.27 14.79
CA ASN A 32 7.29 10.72 15.86
C ASN A 32 8.02 9.65 16.70
N ASN A 33 9.33 9.49 16.50
CA ASN A 33 10.15 8.51 17.22
C ASN A 33 9.63 7.07 17.12
N ILE A 34 9.07 6.71 15.95
CA ILE A 34 8.58 5.37 15.67
C ILE A 34 9.68 4.59 14.96
N ASP A 35 10.07 3.45 15.54
CA ASP A 35 11.08 2.57 14.95
C ASP A 35 10.57 1.94 13.66
N TYR A 36 11.35 2.01 12.59
CA TYR A 36 11.01 1.42 11.30
C TYR A 36 12.23 0.90 10.54
N THR A 37 11.96 0.08 9.56
CA THR A 37 12.96 -0.44 8.64
C THR A 37 12.42 -0.49 7.21
N THR A 38 13.29 -0.30 6.24
CA THR A 38 13.02 -0.56 4.81
C THR A 38 13.80 -1.77 4.29
N ASP A 39 14.52 -2.48 5.17
CA ASP A 39 15.24 -3.68 4.78
C ASP A 39 14.24 -4.82 4.50
N HIS A 40 14.18 -5.24 3.24
CA HIS A 40 13.31 -6.33 2.78
C HIS A 40 13.61 -7.67 3.48
N ARG A 41 14.84 -7.86 3.98
CA ARG A 41 15.26 -9.08 4.68
C ARG A 41 14.92 -9.08 6.15
N CYS A 42 14.53 -7.94 6.71
CA CYS A 42 14.17 -7.85 8.12
C CYS A 42 12.98 -8.75 8.44
N LYS A 43 13.16 -9.63 9.43
CA LYS A 43 12.13 -10.57 9.90
C LYS A 43 11.51 -10.14 11.25
N HIS A 44 12.15 -9.20 11.94
CA HIS A 44 11.76 -8.71 13.27
C HIS A 44 11.04 -7.36 13.12
N PHE A 45 9.74 -7.41 13.00
CA PHE A 45 8.84 -6.26 12.94
C PHE A 45 7.46 -6.66 13.46
N ASP A 46 6.66 -5.68 13.84
CA ASP A 46 5.31 -5.89 14.36
C ASP A 46 4.25 -5.58 13.31
N VAL A 47 4.48 -4.56 12.49
CA VAL A 47 3.56 -4.08 11.47
C VAL A 47 4.25 -4.08 10.10
N LEU A 48 3.60 -4.64 9.10
CA LEU A 48 3.97 -4.51 7.69
C LEU A 48 3.13 -3.39 7.07
N HIS A 49 3.80 -2.29 6.67
CA HIS A 49 3.18 -1.19 5.96
C HIS A 49 3.50 -1.32 4.47
N VAL A 50 2.54 -1.81 3.70
CA VAL A 50 2.70 -2.16 2.28
C VAL A 50 2.22 -1.02 1.39
N ASN A 51 3.04 -0.62 0.44
CA ASN A 51 2.78 0.52 -0.45
C ASN A 51 2.61 0.15 -1.93
N THR A 52 2.81 -1.11 -2.28
CA THR A 52 2.76 -1.60 -3.67
C THR A 52 1.84 -2.82 -3.79
N VAL A 53 1.41 -3.12 -5.01
CA VAL A 53 0.35 -4.14 -5.26
C VAL A 53 0.80 -5.27 -6.20
N TRP A 54 2.11 -5.41 -6.44
CA TRP A 54 2.63 -6.41 -7.35
C TRP A 54 2.85 -7.78 -6.70
N LEU A 55 3.40 -8.72 -7.44
CA LEU A 55 3.55 -10.10 -6.99
C LEU A 55 4.46 -10.25 -5.75
N ALA A 56 5.57 -9.51 -5.69
CA ALA A 56 6.45 -9.57 -4.52
C ALA A 56 5.76 -9.01 -3.27
N SER A 57 4.94 -7.96 -3.41
CA SER A 57 4.10 -7.44 -2.33
C SER A 57 3.10 -8.50 -1.84
N TYR A 58 2.48 -9.24 -2.75
CA TYR A 58 1.59 -10.36 -2.41
C TYR A 58 2.31 -11.41 -1.56
N LEU A 59 3.50 -11.82 -1.98
CA LEU A 59 4.28 -12.83 -1.25
C LEU A 59 4.68 -12.33 0.14
N GLU A 60 5.10 -11.07 0.26
CA GLU A 60 5.48 -10.47 1.54
C GLU A 60 4.28 -10.36 2.51
N VAL A 61 3.13 -9.94 2.00
CA VAL A 61 1.87 -9.89 2.76
C VAL A 61 1.46 -11.27 3.27
N LYS A 62 1.49 -12.27 2.40
CA LYS A 62 1.16 -13.66 2.77
C LYS A 62 2.09 -14.19 3.86
N LYS A 63 3.37 -13.90 3.75
CA LYS A 63 4.38 -14.28 4.73
C LYS A 63 4.14 -13.61 6.09
N ALA A 64 3.87 -12.30 6.09
CA ALA A 64 3.56 -11.55 7.30
C ALA A 64 2.28 -12.05 7.98
N LYS A 65 1.23 -12.32 7.21
CA LYS A 65 -0.02 -12.89 7.75
C LYS A 65 0.19 -14.26 8.41
N ARG A 66 0.95 -15.14 7.79
CA ARG A 66 1.26 -16.45 8.38
C ARG A 66 2.01 -16.33 9.71
N LYS A 67 2.72 -15.23 9.93
CA LYS A 67 3.44 -14.92 11.18
C LYS A 67 2.62 -14.11 12.17
N GLY A 68 1.35 -13.87 11.92
CA GLY A 68 0.46 -13.10 12.78
C GLY A 68 0.80 -11.62 12.88
N LYS A 69 1.50 -11.05 11.86
CA LYS A 69 1.84 -9.62 11.85
C LYS A 69 0.65 -8.79 11.41
N SER A 70 0.52 -7.59 11.97
CA SER A 70 -0.46 -6.60 11.53
C SER A 70 -0.06 -6.01 10.17
N ILE A 71 -1.05 -5.73 9.33
CA ILE A 71 -0.83 -5.20 7.98
C ILE A 71 -1.58 -3.89 7.82
N VAL A 72 -0.84 -2.83 7.48
CA VAL A 72 -1.38 -1.56 7.00
C VAL A 72 -1.15 -1.51 5.50
N TYR A 73 -2.21 -1.43 4.72
CA TYR A 73 -2.10 -1.30 3.28
C TYR A 73 -2.26 0.16 2.87
N HIS A 74 -1.23 0.73 2.26
CA HIS A 74 -1.28 2.09 1.73
C HIS A 74 -1.71 2.05 0.27
N ALA A 75 -2.95 2.40 0.00
CA ALA A 75 -3.56 2.33 -1.32
C ALA A 75 -3.21 3.58 -2.12
N HIS A 76 -2.15 3.49 -2.92
CA HIS A 76 -1.73 4.55 -3.85
C HIS A 76 -2.44 4.47 -5.20
N SER A 77 -3.07 3.36 -5.53
CA SER A 77 -3.71 3.11 -6.82
C SER A 77 -5.17 2.72 -6.65
N THR A 78 -6.00 3.21 -7.54
CA THR A 78 -7.41 2.85 -7.67
C THR A 78 -7.67 2.20 -9.02
N VAL A 79 -8.85 1.61 -9.20
CA VAL A 79 -9.27 1.06 -10.52
C VAL A 79 -9.36 2.18 -11.55
N GLU A 80 -9.77 3.36 -11.12
CA GLU A 80 -9.94 4.56 -11.97
C GLU A 80 -8.59 5.04 -12.52
N ASP A 81 -7.50 4.93 -11.74
CA ASP A 81 -6.14 5.26 -12.22
C ASP A 81 -5.67 4.32 -13.34
N PHE A 82 -6.13 3.08 -13.33
CA PHE A 82 -5.81 2.10 -14.36
C PHE A 82 -6.60 2.31 -15.65
N ARG A 83 -7.79 2.88 -15.56
CA ARG A 83 -8.68 3.13 -16.70
C ARG A 83 -8.01 4.07 -17.71
N ASN A 84 -7.98 3.67 -18.98
CA ASN A 84 -7.34 4.42 -20.08
C ASN A 84 -5.84 4.68 -19.93
N SER A 85 -5.15 3.96 -19.01
CA SER A 85 -3.71 4.17 -18.78
C SER A 85 -2.82 3.66 -19.93
N PHE A 86 -3.30 2.67 -20.68
CA PHE A 86 -2.63 2.13 -21.87
C PHE A 86 -3.63 1.40 -22.80
N ALA A 87 -3.17 1.01 -24.00
CA ALA A 87 -3.99 0.22 -24.92
C ALA A 87 -4.49 -1.06 -24.23
N PHE A 88 -5.78 -1.37 -24.38
CA PHE A 88 -6.46 -2.52 -23.78
C PHE A 88 -6.58 -2.47 -22.23
N SER A 89 -6.21 -1.38 -21.55
CA SER A 89 -6.35 -1.27 -20.09
C SER A 89 -7.81 -1.49 -19.64
N ASN A 90 -8.78 -0.94 -20.38
CA ASN A 90 -10.20 -1.08 -20.04
C ASN A 90 -10.70 -2.54 -20.11
N LEU A 91 -10.13 -3.35 -20.99
CA LEU A 91 -10.44 -4.78 -21.09
C LEU A 91 -9.96 -5.56 -19.84
N LEU A 92 -8.87 -5.10 -19.22
CA LEU A 92 -8.26 -5.72 -18.05
C LEU A 92 -8.84 -5.21 -16.72
N ILE A 93 -9.69 -4.18 -16.72
CA ILE A 93 -10.28 -3.59 -15.50
C ILE A 93 -10.91 -4.63 -14.56
N PRO A 94 -11.75 -5.59 -15.00
CA PRO A 94 -12.35 -6.56 -14.08
C PRO A 94 -11.30 -7.40 -13.34
N PHE A 95 -10.22 -7.78 -14.01
CA PHE A 95 -9.11 -8.54 -13.41
C PHE A 95 -8.30 -7.68 -12.45
N TYR A 96 -7.98 -6.44 -12.83
CA TYR A 96 -7.25 -5.50 -12.02
C TYR A 96 -8.03 -5.12 -10.76
N ARG A 97 -9.34 -4.86 -10.88
CA ARG A 97 -10.23 -4.63 -9.74
C ARG A 97 -10.21 -5.79 -8.75
N ARG A 98 -10.34 -7.03 -9.23
CA ARG A 98 -10.27 -8.23 -8.38
C ARG A 98 -8.93 -8.33 -7.68
N TRP A 99 -7.85 -8.05 -8.39
CA TRP A 99 -6.51 -8.05 -7.84
C TRP A 99 -6.33 -7.01 -6.75
N LEU A 100 -6.74 -5.75 -6.98
CA LEU A 100 -6.67 -4.70 -5.98
C LEU A 100 -7.52 -5.02 -4.74
N MET A 101 -8.74 -5.50 -4.93
CA MET A 101 -9.61 -5.90 -3.81
C MET A 101 -8.99 -7.03 -3.00
N LYS A 102 -8.37 -8.00 -3.65
CA LYS A 102 -7.65 -9.08 -2.97
C LYS A 102 -6.47 -8.54 -2.17
N MET A 103 -5.64 -7.69 -2.77
CA MET A 103 -4.45 -7.14 -2.13
C MET A 103 -4.82 -6.25 -0.95
N TYR A 104 -5.69 -5.27 -1.16
CA TYR A 104 -6.14 -4.37 -0.10
C TYR A 104 -6.91 -5.10 1.00
N GLY A 105 -7.63 -6.16 0.64
CA GLY A 105 -8.34 -7.03 1.58
C GLY A 105 -7.46 -7.73 2.59
N TYR A 106 -6.16 -7.85 2.34
CA TYR A 106 -5.21 -8.39 3.34
C TYR A 106 -4.85 -7.38 4.44
N GLY A 107 -5.07 -6.08 4.23
CA GLY A 107 -4.81 -5.08 5.25
C GLY A 107 -5.76 -5.20 6.43
N ASP A 108 -5.26 -5.05 7.65
CA ASP A 108 -6.09 -4.88 8.85
C ASP A 108 -6.71 -3.48 8.86
N CYS A 109 -6.04 -2.52 8.26
CA CYS A 109 -6.60 -1.22 7.87
C CYS A 109 -5.96 -0.76 6.56
N ILE A 110 -6.61 0.22 5.91
CA ILE A 110 -6.17 0.82 4.66
C ILE A 110 -5.96 2.31 4.87
N VAL A 111 -4.85 2.82 4.36
CA VAL A 111 -4.55 4.26 4.28
C VAL A 111 -4.57 4.66 2.82
N THR A 112 -5.14 5.80 2.51
CA THR A 112 -5.18 6.36 1.15
C THR A 112 -4.96 7.87 1.19
N PRO A 113 -4.42 8.51 0.14
CA PRO A 113 -3.97 9.90 0.24
C PRO A 113 -5.09 10.94 0.27
N THR A 114 -6.29 10.61 -0.22
CA THR A 114 -7.38 11.59 -0.35
C THR A 114 -8.72 11.02 0.10
N ALA A 115 -9.64 11.92 0.48
CA ALA A 115 -11.02 11.56 0.78
C ALA A 115 -11.74 10.98 -0.46
N TYR A 116 -11.38 11.44 -1.65
CA TYR A 116 -11.89 10.89 -2.92
C TYR A 116 -11.48 9.42 -3.10
N SER A 117 -10.18 9.12 -2.97
CA SER A 117 -9.71 7.74 -3.04
C SER A 117 -10.35 6.85 -1.97
N LYS A 118 -10.55 7.39 -0.76
CA LYS A 118 -11.27 6.68 0.31
C LYS A 118 -12.68 6.29 -0.13
N SER A 119 -13.45 7.22 -0.67
CA SER A 119 -14.82 6.93 -1.13
C SER A 119 -14.85 5.90 -2.26
N LEU A 120 -13.88 5.92 -3.17
CA LEU A 120 -13.74 4.89 -4.20
C LEU A 120 -13.47 3.50 -3.60
N LEU A 121 -12.52 3.41 -2.68
CA LEU A 121 -12.19 2.14 -2.01
C LEU A 121 -13.37 1.59 -1.20
N GLU A 122 -14.11 2.45 -0.53
CA GLU A 122 -15.36 2.07 0.17
C GLU A 122 -16.40 1.52 -0.81
N SER A 123 -16.49 2.10 -2.01
CA SER A 123 -17.41 1.63 -3.07
C SER A 123 -17.05 0.24 -3.62
N TYR A 124 -15.80 -0.22 -3.45
CA TYR A 124 -15.39 -1.57 -3.85
C TYR A 124 -15.88 -2.67 -2.90
N GLY A 125 -16.46 -2.31 -1.75
CA GLY A 125 -16.95 -3.26 -0.76
C GLY A 125 -15.91 -3.78 0.21
N LEU A 126 -14.79 -3.07 0.36
CA LEU A 126 -13.79 -3.36 1.39
C LEU A 126 -14.37 -3.06 2.77
N LYS A 127 -14.21 -4.00 3.71
CA LYS A 127 -14.82 -3.94 5.05
C LYS A 127 -13.89 -3.39 6.12
N GLN A 128 -12.60 -3.29 5.84
CA GLN A 128 -11.61 -2.78 6.78
C GLN A 128 -11.80 -1.26 6.99
N PRO A 129 -11.37 -0.72 8.14
CA PRO A 129 -11.26 0.73 8.31
C PRO A 129 -10.37 1.35 7.24
N ILE A 130 -10.84 2.43 6.61
CA ILE A 130 -10.12 3.16 5.58
C ILE A 130 -9.91 4.59 6.04
N PHE A 131 -8.65 5.03 6.08
CA PHE A 131 -8.25 6.35 6.55
C PHE A 131 -7.71 7.18 5.39
N ALA A 132 -8.26 8.38 5.19
CA ALA A 132 -7.69 9.34 4.26
C ALA A 132 -6.61 10.16 4.99
N ILE A 133 -5.35 9.92 4.63
CA ILE A 133 -4.18 10.60 5.21
C ILE A 133 -3.33 11.11 4.07
N SER A 134 -3.16 12.43 3.98
CA SER A 134 -2.34 13.05 2.93
C SER A 134 -0.92 12.48 2.93
N ASN A 135 -0.37 12.28 1.73
CA ASN A 135 1.03 11.89 1.56
C ASN A 135 2.03 13.00 1.93
N GLY A 136 1.52 14.16 2.33
CA GLY A 136 2.30 15.37 2.57
C GLY A 136 2.59 16.13 1.26
N ILE A 137 3.01 17.34 1.40
CA ILE A 137 3.34 18.25 0.30
C ILE A 137 4.86 18.50 0.32
#